data_2b57af5ae1e1f4b7b7fa324df72696b1
#
_entry.id   2b57af5ae1e1f4b7b7fa324df72696b1
#
_cell.length_a   1.000
_cell.length_b   1.000
_cell.length_c   1.000
_cell.angle_alpha   90.00
_cell.angle_beta   90.00
_cell.angle_gamma   90.00
#
_symmetry.space_group_name_H-M   'P 1'
#
loop_
_entity.id
_entity.type
_entity.pdbx_description
1 polymer ?
#
loop_
_entity_poly.entity_id
_entity_poly.type
_entity_poly.pdbx_seq_one_letter_code
_entity_poly.pdbx_strand_id
1 'polypeptide(L)'
;MRWSAHISWLFVELPYLQRVAAAQNAGFTTIESAWPECADDRAMLAATVAEQRVDVALLNCAAGDTASGERGFVNDDTRREEAETAFADAVELAVAIGARNLNLLVGRALPDVPESRQRAAIVSALRSFAPVAAANGLRILIEPLNAIENPGFLAPTPDDAAALIEQAGSDHLGLLLDLYHVARAGGDPAEAIERHRERIGHVQVADHPGRGAPGTGELPIWELLDQLRASRYEGAVGLEYQPHGPTEPTLSFMRDAQARELFK
;
A
#
# COMPACT_ATOMS: atom_id res chain seq x y z
N MET A 1 -12.95 2.26 11.67
CA MET A 1 -11.87 1.62 10.87
C MET A 1 -12.03 0.11 10.90
N ARG A 2 -11.33 -0.65 10.07
CA ARG A 2 -11.23 -2.12 10.07
C ARG A 2 -9.81 -2.53 9.69
N TRP A 3 -9.40 -3.71 10.17
CA TRP A 3 -8.11 -4.26 9.76
C TRP A 3 -8.17 -4.82 8.35
N SER A 4 -7.09 -4.65 7.60
CA SER A 4 -6.86 -5.31 6.32
C SER A 4 -5.61 -6.19 6.40
N ALA A 5 -5.73 -7.45 6.01
CA ALA A 5 -4.56 -8.33 5.98
C ALA A 5 -3.83 -8.18 4.63
N HIS A 6 -2.57 -7.77 4.67
CA HIS A 6 -1.73 -7.77 3.47
C HIS A 6 -1.25 -9.18 3.16
N ILE A 7 -1.95 -9.91 2.30
CA ILE A 7 -1.72 -11.35 2.05
C ILE A 7 -0.40 -11.67 1.35
N SER A 8 0.35 -10.67 0.88
CA SER A 8 1.73 -10.87 0.39
C SER A 8 2.77 -10.80 1.51
N TRP A 9 2.39 -10.39 2.72
CA TRP A 9 3.22 -10.35 3.92
C TRP A 9 2.73 -11.34 4.99
N LEU A 10 1.42 -11.48 5.13
CA LEU A 10 0.77 -12.36 6.09
C LEU A 10 0.37 -13.67 5.43
N PHE A 11 0.33 -14.74 6.23
CA PHE A 11 -0.01 -16.10 5.80
C PHE A 11 0.89 -16.66 4.69
N VAL A 12 2.12 -16.11 4.58
CA VAL A 12 3.08 -16.52 3.54
C VAL A 12 3.54 -17.96 3.64
N GLU A 13 3.28 -18.64 4.76
CA GLU A 13 3.45 -20.06 4.94
C GLU A 13 2.49 -20.90 4.09
N LEU A 14 1.47 -20.27 3.47
CA LEU A 14 0.47 -20.89 2.62
C LEU A 14 0.65 -20.48 1.15
N PRO A 15 0.19 -21.32 0.19
CA PRO A 15 0.03 -20.89 -1.21
C PRO A 15 -0.83 -19.64 -1.32
N TYR A 16 -0.51 -18.77 -2.30
CA TYR A 16 -1.05 -17.42 -2.40
C TYR A 16 -2.58 -17.33 -2.27
N LEU A 17 -3.33 -18.09 -3.05
CA LEU A 17 -4.81 -18.05 -3.02
C LEU A 17 -5.40 -18.58 -1.70
N GLN A 18 -4.71 -19.49 -1.02
CA GLN A 18 -5.16 -20.01 0.28
C GLN A 18 -5.04 -18.97 1.39
N ARG A 19 -4.20 -17.95 1.22
CA ARG A 19 -4.04 -16.85 2.19
C ARG A 19 -5.31 -16.02 2.34
N VAL A 20 -6.14 -15.93 1.29
CA VAL A 20 -7.44 -15.24 1.35
C VAL A 20 -8.37 -15.93 2.36
N ALA A 21 -8.51 -17.27 2.25
CA ALA A 21 -9.29 -18.04 3.19
C ALA A 21 -8.70 -18.03 4.61
N ALA A 22 -7.37 -18.08 4.74
CA ALA A 22 -6.70 -17.98 6.03
C ALA A 22 -6.95 -16.62 6.71
N ALA A 23 -6.88 -15.53 5.96
CA ALA A 23 -7.22 -14.21 6.48
C ALA A 23 -8.69 -14.14 6.95
N GLN A 24 -9.63 -14.63 6.15
CA GLN A 24 -11.03 -14.67 6.51
C GLN A 24 -11.27 -15.52 7.78
N ASN A 25 -10.65 -16.69 7.90
CA ASN A 25 -10.74 -17.56 9.07
C ASN A 25 -10.14 -16.92 10.34
N ALA A 26 -9.11 -16.07 10.18
CA ALA A 26 -8.52 -15.28 11.26
C ALA A 26 -9.35 -14.05 11.66
N GLY A 27 -10.50 -13.82 11.00
CA GLY A 27 -11.44 -12.75 11.32
C GLY A 27 -11.29 -11.47 10.49
N PHE A 28 -10.45 -11.47 9.46
CA PHE A 28 -10.37 -10.35 8.54
C PHE A 28 -11.56 -10.33 7.57
N THR A 29 -12.17 -9.18 7.43
CA THR A 29 -13.21 -8.92 6.41
C THR A 29 -12.65 -8.17 5.21
N THR A 30 -11.40 -7.74 5.30
CA THR A 30 -10.72 -6.94 4.28
C THR A 30 -9.30 -7.44 4.11
N ILE A 31 -8.83 -7.49 2.87
CA ILE A 31 -7.46 -7.84 2.51
C ILE A 31 -6.84 -6.75 1.62
N GLU A 32 -5.54 -6.84 1.46
CA GLU A 32 -4.77 -6.12 0.44
C GLU A 32 -3.63 -7.01 -0.07
N SER A 33 -3.11 -6.68 -1.25
CA SER A 33 -2.10 -7.51 -1.89
C SER A 33 -1.11 -6.69 -2.70
N ALA A 34 0.15 -7.14 -2.72
CA ALA A 34 1.06 -6.82 -3.80
C ALA A 34 0.54 -7.41 -5.13
N TRP A 35 1.11 -6.93 -6.25
CA TRP A 35 0.82 -7.52 -7.55
C TRP A 35 1.16 -9.01 -7.57
N PRO A 36 0.21 -9.90 -7.88
CA PRO A 36 0.49 -11.33 -7.96
C PRO A 36 1.31 -11.63 -9.22
N GLU A 37 2.52 -12.14 -9.05
CA GLU A 37 3.44 -12.40 -10.17
C GLU A 37 2.95 -13.58 -11.05
N CYS A 38 2.30 -14.57 -10.44
CA CYS A 38 1.76 -15.72 -11.17
C CYS A 38 0.48 -15.35 -11.92
N ALA A 39 0.43 -15.60 -13.24
CA ALA A 39 -0.74 -15.31 -14.05
C ALA A 39 -1.97 -16.13 -13.64
N ASP A 40 -1.76 -17.38 -13.22
CA ASP A 40 -2.86 -18.25 -12.76
C ASP A 40 -3.45 -17.71 -11.45
N ASP A 41 -2.63 -17.19 -10.54
CA ASP A 41 -3.10 -16.56 -9.31
C ASP A 41 -3.94 -15.31 -9.63
N ARG A 42 -3.52 -14.46 -10.58
CA ARG A 42 -4.31 -13.30 -11.02
C ARG A 42 -5.66 -13.73 -11.57
N ALA A 43 -5.68 -14.72 -12.44
CA ALA A 43 -6.90 -15.23 -13.07
C ALA A 43 -7.91 -15.80 -12.03
N MET A 44 -7.41 -16.40 -10.95
CA MET A 44 -8.26 -17.05 -9.95
C MET A 44 -8.60 -16.15 -8.77
N LEU A 45 -7.89 -15.04 -8.58
CA LEU A 45 -8.04 -14.19 -7.39
C LEU A 45 -9.45 -13.63 -7.23
N ALA A 46 -10.09 -13.19 -8.32
CA ALA A 46 -11.44 -12.63 -8.29
C ALA A 46 -12.47 -13.65 -7.79
N ALA A 47 -12.40 -14.89 -8.29
CA ALA A 47 -13.27 -15.97 -7.84
C ALA A 47 -13.02 -16.29 -6.36
N THR A 48 -11.75 -16.35 -5.94
CA THR A 48 -11.36 -16.62 -4.55
C THR A 48 -11.86 -15.54 -3.59
N VAL A 49 -11.69 -14.27 -3.94
CA VAL A 49 -12.18 -13.13 -3.14
C VAL A 49 -13.70 -13.17 -2.99
N ALA A 50 -14.41 -13.45 -4.10
CA ALA A 50 -15.87 -13.55 -4.08
C ALA A 50 -16.36 -14.74 -3.23
N GLU A 51 -15.71 -15.91 -3.32
CA GLU A 51 -16.03 -17.10 -2.53
C GLU A 51 -15.85 -16.83 -1.03
N GLN A 52 -14.75 -16.20 -0.65
CA GLN A 52 -14.44 -15.88 0.76
C GLN A 52 -15.19 -14.65 1.28
N ARG A 53 -15.88 -13.90 0.41
CA ARG A 53 -16.67 -12.71 0.79
C ARG A 53 -15.85 -11.66 1.55
N VAL A 54 -14.61 -11.45 1.14
CA VAL A 54 -13.75 -10.41 1.71
C VAL A 54 -13.70 -9.20 0.78
N ASP A 55 -13.62 -8.00 1.36
CA ASP A 55 -13.35 -6.77 0.60
C ASP A 55 -11.86 -6.67 0.27
N VAL A 56 -11.52 -5.98 -0.81
CA VAL A 56 -10.13 -5.64 -1.13
C VAL A 56 -9.91 -4.13 -0.95
N ALA A 57 -9.06 -3.75 -0.02
CA ALA A 57 -8.78 -2.34 0.27
C ALA A 57 -7.77 -1.75 -0.73
N LEU A 58 -6.78 -2.53 -1.12
CA LEU A 58 -5.63 -2.09 -1.92
C LEU A 58 -5.07 -3.24 -2.77
N LEU A 59 -4.69 -2.90 -4.00
CA LEU A 59 -3.85 -3.72 -4.85
C LEU A 59 -2.62 -2.91 -5.28
N ASN A 60 -1.42 -3.45 -5.14
CA ASN A 60 -0.25 -2.80 -5.73
C ASN A 60 -0.24 -3.03 -7.25
N CYS A 61 0.14 -2.00 -8.00
CA CYS A 61 0.50 -2.16 -9.41
C CYS A 61 1.79 -2.99 -9.53
N ALA A 62 2.01 -3.60 -10.69
CA ALA A 62 3.30 -4.23 -10.99
C ALA A 62 4.43 -3.19 -10.87
N ALA A 63 5.47 -3.53 -10.13
CA ALA A 63 6.55 -2.62 -9.78
C ALA A 63 7.88 -2.94 -10.49
N GLY A 64 7.82 -3.74 -11.57
CA GLY A 64 9.00 -4.23 -12.29
C GLY A 64 9.61 -5.45 -11.61
N ASP A 65 10.87 -5.73 -11.88
CA ASP A 65 11.60 -6.83 -11.24
C ASP A 65 11.97 -6.47 -9.79
N THR A 66 11.04 -6.73 -8.88
CA THR A 66 11.22 -6.45 -7.45
C THR A 66 12.33 -7.30 -6.82
N ALA A 67 12.65 -8.47 -7.40
CA ALA A 67 13.72 -9.33 -6.93
C ALA A 67 15.11 -8.72 -7.24
N SER A 68 15.25 -8.01 -8.36
CA SER A 68 16.47 -7.24 -8.69
C SER A 68 16.49 -5.86 -7.99
N GLY A 69 15.44 -5.52 -7.25
CA GLY A 69 15.36 -4.29 -6.47
C GLY A 69 14.56 -3.17 -7.11
N GLU A 70 13.86 -3.38 -8.23
CA GLU A 70 12.96 -2.37 -8.76
C GLU A 70 11.83 -2.06 -7.75
N ARG A 71 11.39 -0.80 -7.77
CA ARG A 71 10.28 -0.27 -6.94
C ARG A 71 9.42 0.68 -7.77
N GLY A 72 8.86 0.15 -8.86
CA GLY A 72 8.22 0.95 -9.89
C GLY A 72 9.18 1.45 -10.95
N PHE A 73 8.65 1.94 -12.05
CA PHE A 73 9.42 2.38 -13.22
C PHE A 73 8.74 3.51 -14.02
N VAL A 74 7.73 4.17 -13.42
CA VAL A 74 7.04 5.30 -14.08
C VAL A 74 7.90 6.58 -14.16
N ASN A 75 9.05 6.59 -13.52
CA ASN A 75 10.08 7.61 -13.63
C ASN A 75 10.95 7.49 -14.90
N ASP A 76 10.81 6.37 -15.65
CA ASP A 76 11.58 6.09 -16.85
C ASP A 76 10.74 6.31 -18.12
N ASP A 77 10.98 7.43 -18.81
CA ASP A 77 10.29 7.75 -20.07
C ASP A 77 10.49 6.68 -21.16
N THR A 78 11.58 5.92 -21.10
CA THR A 78 11.86 4.87 -22.09
C THR A 78 10.98 3.63 -21.91
N ARG A 79 10.38 3.46 -20.72
CA ARG A 79 9.48 2.37 -20.36
C ARG A 79 8.01 2.80 -20.29
N ARG A 80 7.65 3.92 -20.89
CA ARG A 80 6.29 4.48 -20.83
C ARG A 80 5.22 3.49 -21.27
N GLU A 81 5.39 2.82 -22.42
CA GLU A 81 4.41 1.85 -22.94
C GLU A 81 4.27 0.64 -21.99
N GLU A 82 5.37 0.19 -21.39
CA GLU A 82 5.34 -0.85 -20.39
C GLU A 82 4.57 -0.41 -19.13
N ALA A 83 4.78 0.82 -18.67
CA ALA A 83 4.07 1.38 -17.53
C ALA A 83 2.56 1.54 -17.81
N GLU A 84 2.19 1.96 -19.00
CA GLU A 84 0.78 2.07 -19.43
C GLU A 84 0.11 0.70 -19.47
N THR A 85 0.79 -0.33 -20.00
CA THR A 85 0.30 -1.71 -20.03
C THR A 85 0.14 -2.27 -18.62
N ALA A 86 1.17 -2.17 -17.79
CA ALA A 86 1.15 -2.66 -16.41
C ALA A 86 0.06 -1.96 -15.56
N PHE A 87 -0.18 -0.68 -15.80
CA PHE A 87 -1.26 0.04 -15.13
C PHE A 87 -2.64 -0.41 -15.61
N ALA A 88 -2.82 -0.64 -16.92
CA ALA A 88 -4.08 -1.16 -17.46
C ALA A 88 -4.41 -2.54 -16.89
N ASP A 89 -3.43 -3.45 -16.83
CA ASP A 89 -3.57 -4.77 -16.23
C ASP A 89 -3.95 -4.67 -14.74
N ALA A 90 -3.34 -3.72 -14.00
CA ALA A 90 -3.67 -3.49 -12.60
C ALA A 90 -5.10 -2.96 -12.42
N VAL A 91 -5.57 -2.08 -13.29
CA VAL A 91 -6.96 -1.59 -13.28
C VAL A 91 -7.93 -2.74 -13.55
N GLU A 92 -7.67 -3.58 -14.56
CA GLU A 92 -8.51 -4.73 -14.89
C GLU A 92 -8.64 -5.68 -13.69
N LEU A 93 -7.52 -6.06 -13.08
CA LEU A 93 -7.53 -6.93 -11.90
C LEU A 93 -8.24 -6.25 -10.72
N ALA A 94 -7.95 -4.97 -10.45
CA ALA A 94 -8.56 -4.23 -9.34
C ALA A 94 -10.09 -4.19 -9.46
N VAL A 95 -10.60 -3.94 -10.65
CA VAL A 95 -12.05 -3.98 -10.94
C VAL A 95 -12.61 -5.39 -10.71
N ALA A 96 -11.93 -6.42 -11.21
CA ALA A 96 -12.36 -7.81 -11.08
C ALA A 96 -12.44 -8.29 -9.61
N ILE A 97 -11.51 -7.83 -8.75
CA ILE A 97 -11.48 -8.17 -7.32
C ILE A 97 -12.24 -7.17 -6.43
N GLY A 98 -12.80 -6.11 -7.01
CA GLY A 98 -13.50 -5.05 -6.25
C GLY A 98 -12.59 -4.20 -5.38
N ALA A 99 -11.32 -4.07 -5.71
CA ALA A 99 -10.40 -3.18 -5.00
C ALA A 99 -10.83 -1.72 -5.14
N ARG A 100 -10.47 -0.90 -4.15
CA ARG A 100 -10.80 0.55 -4.15
C ARG A 100 -9.60 1.42 -4.49
N ASN A 101 -8.41 0.95 -4.18
CA ASN A 101 -7.18 1.69 -4.34
C ASN A 101 -6.14 0.85 -5.09
N LEU A 102 -5.34 1.55 -5.89
CA LEU A 102 -4.13 1.03 -6.51
C LEU A 102 -2.92 1.74 -5.89
N ASN A 103 -1.95 0.98 -5.36
CA ASN A 103 -0.65 1.54 -4.96
C ASN A 103 0.30 1.56 -6.16
N LEU A 104 0.79 2.73 -6.53
CA LEU A 104 1.73 2.93 -7.62
C LEU A 104 3.09 3.36 -7.08
N LEU A 105 4.07 2.46 -7.10
CA LEU A 105 5.44 2.78 -6.75
C LEU A 105 6.10 3.59 -7.89
N VAL A 106 6.74 4.70 -7.53
CA VAL A 106 7.17 5.70 -8.52
C VAL A 106 8.53 5.44 -9.17
N GLY A 107 9.34 4.57 -8.58
CA GLY A 107 10.65 4.20 -9.12
C GLY A 107 11.83 4.69 -8.30
N ARG A 108 12.98 4.05 -8.54
CA ARG A 108 14.29 4.47 -8.03
C ARG A 108 14.99 5.37 -9.02
N ALA A 109 15.84 6.25 -8.53
CA ALA A 109 16.63 7.18 -9.34
C ALA A 109 17.50 6.44 -10.37
N LEU A 110 17.37 6.84 -11.62
CA LEU A 110 18.20 6.36 -12.73
C LEU A 110 19.49 7.19 -12.77
N PRO A 111 20.68 6.55 -12.78
CA PRO A 111 21.95 7.25 -12.55
C PRO A 111 22.27 8.30 -13.61
N ASP A 112 21.88 8.09 -14.86
CA ASP A 112 22.25 8.98 -15.99
C ASP A 112 21.12 9.91 -16.43
N VAL A 113 20.04 10.00 -15.63
CA VAL A 113 18.88 10.85 -15.93
C VAL A 113 18.70 11.90 -14.83
N PRO A 114 18.63 13.20 -15.15
CA PRO A 114 18.39 14.23 -14.15
C PRO A 114 17.12 13.95 -13.34
N GLU A 115 17.17 14.11 -12.02
CA GLU A 115 16.04 13.84 -11.14
C GLU A 115 14.79 14.65 -11.54
N SER A 116 14.97 15.91 -11.94
CA SER A 116 13.88 16.74 -12.41
C SER A 116 13.13 16.17 -13.61
N ARG A 117 13.84 15.49 -14.53
CA ARG A 117 13.23 14.78 -15.66
C ARG A 117 12.46 13.54 -15.20
N GLN A 118 13.03 12.78 -14.28
CA GLN A 118 12.37 11.59 -13.72
C GLN A 118 11.10 12.00 -12.97
N ARG A 119 11.14 13.03 -12.14
CA ARG A 119 9.95 13.57 -11.44
C ARG A 119 8.90 14.08 -12.42
N ALA A 120 9.30 14.73 -13.52
CA ALA A 120 8.36 15.13 -14.57
C ALA A 120 7.70 13.92 -15.28
N ALA A 121 8.43 12.83 -15.49
CA ALA A 121 7.89 11.58 -16.03
C ALA A 121 6.85 10.98 -15.09
N ILE A 122 7.13 10.91 -13.77
CA ILE A 122 6.17 10.46 -12.75
C ILE A 122 4.89 11.30 -12.81
N VAL A 123 5.01 12.62 -12.77
CA VAL A 123 3.84 13.53 -12.83
C VAL A 123 3.05 13.36 -14.12
N SER A 124 3.74 13.16 -15.25
CA SER A 124 3.10 12.87 -16.55
C SER A 124 2.31 11.56 -16.52
N ALA A 125 2.89 10.48 -15.95
CA ALA A 125 2.22 9.19 -15.79
C ALA A 125 0.98 9.32 -14.88
N LEU A 126 1.10 9.98 -13.73
CA LEU A 126 -0.01 10.21 -12.80
C LEU A 126 -1.17 10.97 -13.45
N ARG A 127 -0.87 11.99 -14.27
CA ARG A 127 -1.88 12.74 -15.04
C ARG A 127 -2.58 11.88 -16.10
N SER A 128 -1.86 10.95 -16.70
CA SER A 128 -2.41 10.02 -17.69
C SER A 128 -3.27 8.92 -17.04
N PHE A 129 -2.83 8.40 -15.88
CA PHE A 129 -3.46 7.28 -15.20
C PHE A 129 -4.68 7.68 -14.35
N ALA A 130 -4.65 8.86 -13.74
CA ALA A 130 -5.73 9.29 -12.85
C ALA A 130 -7.13 9.31 -13.49
N PRO A 131 -7.33 9.78 -14.74
CA PRO A 131 -8.63 9.69 -15.40
C PRO A 131 -9.10 8.27 -15.66
N VAL A 132 -8.16 7.34 -15.95
CA VAL A 132 -8.47 5.91 -16.16
C VAL A 132 -8.91 5.28 -14.85
N ALA A 133 -8.19 5.53 -13.74
CA ALA A 133 -8.59 5.09 -12.41
C ALA A 133 -9.98 5.63 -12.04
N ALA A 134 -10.21 6.93 -12.23
CA ALA A 134 -11.47 7.60 -11.97
C ALA A 134 -12.65 6.96 -12.70
N ALA A 135 -12.48 6.67 -13.99
CA ALA A 135 -13.50 6.03 -14.82
C ALA A 135 -13.90 4.63 -14.33
N ASN A 136 -13.02 3.97 -13.59
CA ASN A 136 -13.22 2.65 -13.00
C ASN A 136 -13.55 2.69 -11.48
N GLY A 137 -13.79 3.88 -10.91
CA GLY A 137 -14.09 4.03 -9.49
C GLY A 137 -12.90 3.77 -8.56
N LEU A 138 -11.68 3.82 -9.09
CA LEU A 138 -10.43 3.57 -8.37
C LEU A 138 -9.73 4.88 -7.99
N ARG A 139 -8.90 4.82 -6.96
CA ARG A 139 -7.96 5.86 -6.56
C ARG A 139 -6.53 5.33 -6.68
N ILE A 140 -5.62 6.12 -7.20
CA ILE A 140 -4.20 5.80 -7.21
C ILE A 140 -3.57 6.40 -5.96
N LEU A 141 -2.82 5.60 -5.24
CA LEU A 141 -2.08 6.01 -4.05
C LEU A 141 -0.58 5.95 -4.34
N ILE A 142 0.14 6.93 -3.81
CA ILE A 142 1.60 6.96 -3.83
C ILE A 142 2.09 6.65 -2.43
N GLU A 143 2.91 5.63 -2.33
CA GLU A 143 3.53 5.20 -1.08
C GLU A 143 4.95 5.74 -0.95
N PRO A 144 5.26 6.48 0.12
CA PRO A 144 6.63 6.84 0.46
C PRO A 144 7.39 5.63 1.02
N LEU A 145 8.46 5.22 0.36
CA LEU A 145 9.32 4.15 0.86
C LEU A 145 10.60 4.73 1.45
N ASN A 146 10.86 4.49 2.74
CA ASN A 146 12.04 5.01 3.42
C ASN A 146 13.35 4.74 2.67
N ALA A 147 14.23 5.74 2.62
CA ALA A 147 15.49 5.68 1.86
C ALA A 147 16.52 4.72 2.46
N ILE A 148 16.35 4.27 3.72
CA ILE A 148 17.25 3.34 4.39
C ILE A 148 17.13 1.94 3.76
N GLU A 149 15.89 1.49 3.54
CA GLU A 149 15.61 0.17 2.95
C GLU A 149 15.44 0.27 1.42
N ASN A 150 15.10 1.45 0.92
CA ASN A 150 14.88 1.71 -0.50
C ASN A 150 15.76 2.88 -1.00
N PRO A 151 17.08 2.71 -1.02
CA PRO A 151 17.99 3.78 -1.45
C PRO A 151 17.68 4.22 -2.87
N GLY A 152 17.64 5.55 -3.06
CA GLY A 152 17.34 6.16 -4.36
C GLY A 152 15.86 6.17 -4.75
N PHE A 153 14.92 5.74 -3.90
CA PHE A 153 13.50 5.86 -4.20
C PHE A 153 13.11 7.36 -4.31
N LEU A 154 12.33 7.72 -5.34
CA LEU A 154 12.09 9.13 -5.70
C LEU A 154 11.01 9.83 -4.87
N ALA A 155 10.33 9.11 -4.00
CA ALA A 155 9.39 9.67 -3.03
C ALA A 155 9.64 9.07 -1.64
N PRO A 156 10.81 9.34 -0.99
CA PRO A 156 11.18 8.69 0.26
C PRO A 156 10.40 9.18 1.49
N THR A 157 9.69 10.31 1.38
CA THR A 157 8.93 10.90 2.48
C THR A 157 7.48 11.20 2.08
N PRO A 158 6.54 11.31 3.06
CA PRO A 158 5.17 11.74 2.78
C PRO A 158 5.08 13.10 2.07
N ASP A 159 5.99 14.04 2.37
CA ASP A 159 6.05 15.34 1.69
C ASP A 159 6.43 15.19 0.21
N ASP A 160 7.37 14.29 -0.14
CA ASP A 160 7.73 14.01 -1.53
C ASP A 160 6.55 13.44 -2.33
N ALA A 161 5.85 12.46 -1.77
CA ALA A 161 4.66 11.88 -2.40
C ALA A 161 3.55 12.93 -2.55
N ALA A 162 3.29 13.73 -1.50
CA ALA A 162 2.31 14.81 -1.55
C ALA A 162 2.64 15.84 -2.63
N ALA A 163 3.91 16.19 -2.81
CA ALA A 163 4.34 17.10 -3.86
C ALA A 163 4.09 16.54 -5.28
N LEU A 164 4.29 15.25 -5.51
CA LEU A 164 3.97 14.58 -6.79
C LEU A 164 2.46 14.59 -7.06
N ILE A 165 1.65 14.27 -6.04
CA ILE A 165 0.18 14.27 -6.10
C ILE A 165 -0.34 15.69 -6.43
N GLU A 166 0.18 16.71 -5.74
CA GLU A 166 -0.20 18.11 -5.95
C GLU A 166 0.16 18.59 -7.36
N GLN A 167 1.37 18.28 -7.83
CA GLN A 167 1.79 18.61 -9.18
C GLN A 167 0.96 17.89 -10.25
N ALA A 168 0.53 16.67 -10.02
CA ALA A 168 -0.34 15.96 -10.94
C ALA A 168 -1.78 16.54 -10.99
N GLY A 169 -2.28 17.02 -9.85
CA GLY A 169 -3.50 17.86 -9.78
C GLY A 169 -4.79 17.09 -10.04
N SER A 170 -4.97 15.91 -9.41
CA SER A 170 -6.19 15.11 -9.53
C SER A 170 -6.70 14.65 -8.16
N ASP A 171 -8.01 14.72 -7.95
CA ASP A 171 -8.68 14.23 -6.72
C ASP A 171 -8.70 12.68 -6.63
N HIS A 172 -8.39 11.98 -7.72
CA HIS A 172 -8.25 10.53 -7.76
C HIS A 172 -6.84 10.04 -7.42
N LEU A 173 -5.97 10.93 -6.94
CA LEU A 173 -4.67 10.63 -6.36
C LEU A 173 -4.73 10.78 -4.85
N GLY A 174 -3.93 10.01 -4.14
CA GLY A 174 -3.82 10.09 -2.69
C GLY A 174 -2.52 9.52 -2.16
N LEU A 175 -2.36 9.64 -0.86
CA LEU A 175 -1.22 9.13 -0.12
C LEU A 175 -1.58 7.75 0.48
N LEU A 176 -0.72 6.76 0.28
CA LEU A 176 -0.66 5.60 1.13
C LEU A 176 0.35 5.93 2.24
N LEU A 177 -0.11 6.04 3.47
CA LEU A 177 0.73 6.37 4.60
C LEU A 177 1.05 5.09 5.39
N ASP A 178 2.23 4.49 5.14
CA ASP A 178 2.76 3.44 5.98
C ASP A 178 3.53 4.05 7.15
N LEU A 179 3.01 3.86 8.37
CA LEU A 179 3.58 4.43 9.60
C LEU A 179 4.96 3.86 9.91
N TYR A 180 5.21 2.59 9.52
CA TYR A 180 6.54 1.99 9.66
C TYR A 180 7.58 2.73 8.81
N HIS A 181 7.27 3.03 7.54
CA HIS A 181 8.21 3.73 6.67
C HIS A 181 8.54 5.12 7.19
N VAL A 182 7.57 5.85 7.75
CA VAL A 182 7.81 7.15 8.38
C VAL A 182 8.75 7.01 9.57
N ALA A 183 8.44 6.12 10.50
CA ALA A 183 9.26 5.89 11.70
C ALA A 183 10.66 5.37 11.35
N ARG A 184 10.76 4.45 10.39
CA ARG A 184 12.03 3.88 9.92
C ARG A 184 12.96 4.95 9.32
N ALA A 185 12.40 5.98 8.70
CA ALA A 185 13.14 7.15 8.20
C ALA A 185 13.53 8.14 9.32
N GLY A 186 13.11 7.92 10.56
CA GLY A 186 13.32 8.83 11.68
C GLY A 186 12.32 9.99 11.74
N GLY A 187 11.23 9.92 10.97
CA GLY A 187 10.12 10.87 11.02
C GLY A 187 9.16 10.57 12.18
N ASP A 188 8.24 11.50 12.43
CA ASP A 188 7.16 11.35 13.40
C ASP A 188 5.86 10.94 12.68
N PRO A 189 5.35 9.70 12.89
CA PRO A 189 4.10 9.25 12.29
C PRO A 189 2.89 10.10 12.70
N ALA A 190 2.86 10.65 13.93
CA ALA A 190 1.76 11.49 14.38
C ALA A 190 1.73 12.82 13.62
N GLU A 191 2.88 13.43 13.42
CA GLU A 191 3.01 14.64 12.60
C GLU A 191 2.62 14.36 11.13
N ALA A 192 3.03 13.22 10.58
CA ALA A 192 2.68 12.82 9.22
C ALA A 192 1.16 12.64 9.03
N ILE A 193 0.47 12.00 9.98
CA ILE A 193 -0.99 11.85 9.98
C ILE A 193 -1.65 13.24 9.95
N GLU A 194 -1.28 14.15 10.85
CA GLU A 194 -1.92 15.47 10.95
C GLU A 194 -1.66 16.31 9.70
N ARG A 195 -0.41 16.31 9.20
CA ARG A 195 0.00 17.10 8.04
C ARG A 195 -0.70 16.68 6.75
N HIS A 196 -0.90 15.37 6.58
CA HIS A 196 -1.40 14.81 5.32
C HIS A 196 -2.83 14.27 5.39
N ARG A 197 -3.56 14.48 6.51
CA ARG A 197 -4.89 13.89 6.78
C ARG A 197 -5.87 13.95 5.62
N GLU A 198 -5.88 15.04 4.85
CA GLU A 198 -6.81 15.24 3.73
C GLU A 198 -6.41 14.47 2.46
N ARG A 199 -5.14 14.04 2.39
CA ARG A 199 -4.60 13.28 1.26
C ARG A 199 -4.52 11.79 1.50
N ILE A 200 -4.59 11.35 2.76
CA ILE A 200 -4.52 9.92 3.10
C ILE A 200 -5.68 9.16 2.45
N GLY A 201 -5.35 8.22 1.57
CA GLY A 201 -6.30 7.31 0.95
C GLY A 201 -6.27 5.93 1.57
N HIS A 202 -5.12 5.52 2.11
CA HIS A 202 -4.93 4.26 2.82
C HIS A 202 -3.82 4.41 3.86
N VAL A 203 -3.89 3.59 4.92
CA VAL A 203 -2.89 3.55 5.98
C VAL A 203 -2.40 2.12 6.14
N GLN A 204 -1.09 1.96 6.27
CA GLN A 204 -0.49 0.69 6.66
C GLN A 204 0.30 0.81 7.95
N VAL A 205 0.39 -0.28 8.69
CA VAL A 205 1.11 -0.35 9.96
C VAL A 205 1.94 -1.62 10.05
N ALA A 206 3.16 -1.44 10.54
CA ALA A 206 3.99 -2.44 11.20
C ALA A 206 4.72 -1.74 12.34
N ASP A 207 5.17 -2.49 13.34
CA ASP A 207 5.87 -1.90 14.47
C ASP A 207 7.36 -1.67 14.16
N HIS A 208 7.93 -0.63 14.74
CA HIS A 208 9.34 -0.26 14.59
C HIS A 208 10.03 -0.24 15.97
N PRO A 209 11.28 -0.77 16.07
CA PRO A 209 12.06 -1.44 15.03
C PRO A 209 11.57 -2.86 14.72
N GLY A 210 12.04 -3.41 13.58
CA GLY A 210 11.89 -4.83 13.24
C GLY A 210 10.74 -5.16 12.29
N ARG A 211 9.87 -4.19 11.94
CA ARG A 211 8.69 -4.38 11.07
C ARG A 211 7.78 -5.52 11.55
N GLY A 212 7.66 -5.66 12.88
CA GLY A 212 6.87 -6.71 13.53
C GLY A 212 5.39 -6.37 13.64
N ALA A 213 4.63 -7.27 14.28
CA ALA A 213 3.22 -7.06 14.56
C ALA A 213 3.00 -5.84 15.49
N PRO A 214 1.86 -5.15 15.43
CA PRO A 214 1.50 -4.08 16.35
C PRO A 214 1.72 -4.46 17.83
N GLY A 215 2.47 -3.62 18.56
CA GLY A 215 2.82 -3.82 19.98
C GLY A 215 4.07 -4.66 20.23
N THR A 216 4.84 -5.01 19.19
CA THR A 216 6.10 -5.75 19.34
C THR A 216 7.35 -4.86 19.28
N GLY A 217 7.21 -3.59 18.94
CA GLY A 217 8.25 -2.60 18.85
C GLY A 217 8.02 -1.42 19.81
N GLU A 218 8.38 -0.22 19.37
CA GLU A 218 8.39 1.00 20.18
C GLU A 218 7.40 2.06 19.67
N LEU A 219 6.69 1.80 18.55
CA LEU A 219 5.71 2.76 18.04
C LEU A 219 4.49 2.85 18.96
N PRO A 220 3.99 4.06 19.24
CA PRO A 220 2.74 4.25 19.99
C PRO A 220 1.54 3.98 19.06
N ILE A 221 1.46 2.75 18.54
CA ILE A 221 0.49 2.39 17.46
C ILE A 221 -0.95 2.69 17.89
N TRP A 222 -1.30 2.43 19.13
CA TRP A 222 -2.68 2.64 19.60
C TRP A 222 -3.05 4.12 19.61
N GLU A 223 -2.14 4.99 20.04
CA GLU A 223 -2.28 6.44 20.05
C GLU A 223 -2.37 6.98 18.60
N LEU A 224 -1.56 6.44 17.69
CA LEU A 224 -1.61 6.78 16.27
C LEU A 224 -2.95 6.37 15.62
N LEU A 225 -3.47 5.20 15.96
CA LEU A 225 -4.80 4.74 15.50
C LEU A 225 -5.94 5.58 16.09
N ASP A 226 -5.83 6.01 17.35
CA ASP A 226 -6.78 6.95 17.96
C ASP A 226 -6.77 8.30 17.24
N GLN A 227 -5.59 8.80 16.88
CA GLN A 227 -5.44 10.03 16.08
C GLN A 227 -6.06 9.89 14.68
N LEU A 228 -5.81 8.77 14.00
CA LEU A 228 -6.45 8.47 12.70
C LEU A 228 -7.97 8.49 12.82
N ARG A 229 -8.53 7.86 13.86
CA ARG A 229 -9.97 7.89 14.12
C ARG A 229 -10.48 9.31 14.38
N ALA A 230 -9.73 10.11 15.15
CA ALA A 230 -10.06 11.50 15.44
C ALA A 230 -10.03 12.38 14.16
N SER A 231 -9.14 12.06 13.20
CA SER A 231 -9.08 12.72 11.89
C SER A 231 -10.22 12.33 10.95
N ARG A 232 -11.14 11.47 11.39
CA ARG A 232 -12.26 10.91 10.61
C ARG A 232 -11.80 10.00 9.45
N TYR A 233 -10.66 9.36 9.59
CA TYR A 233 -10.27 8.31 8.65
C TYR A 233 -11.21 7.10 8.81
N GLU A 234 -11.92 6.74 7.75
CA GLU A 234 -12.91 5.66 7.72
C GLU A 234 -12.42 4.42 6.95
N GLY A 235 -11.21 4.48 6.39
CA GLY A 235 -10.62 3.42 5.60
C GLY A 235 -10.24 2.18 6.42
N ALA A 236 -9.69 1.19 5.73
CA ALA A 236 -9.01 0.08 6.37
C ALA A 236 -7.60 0.47 6.79
N VAL A 237 -7.08 -0.22 7.81
CA VAL A 237 -5.67 -0.14 8.22
C VAL A 237 -5.00 -1.45 7.85
N GLY A 238 -4.08 -1.38 6.90
CA GLY A 238 -3.33 -2.51 6.37
C GLY A 238 -2.28 -3.01 7.35
N LEU A 239 -2.22 -4.32 7.52
CA LEU A 239 -1.20 -4.98 8.32
C LEU A 239 -0.10 -5.47 7.38
N GLU A 240 0.96 -4.67 7.25
CA GLU A 240 2.10 -4.98 6.38
C GLU A 240 3.36 -5.22 7.21
N TYR A 241 3.29 -6.22 8.08
CA TYR A 241 4.38 -6.59 8.98
C TYR A 241 4.96 -7.98 8.67
N GLN A 242 6.14 -8.26 9.21
CA GLN A 242 6.83 -9.54 9.09
C GLN A 242 6.53 -10.43 10.31
N PRO A 243 5.80 -11.53 10.14
CA PRO A 243 5.36 -12.37 11.27
C PRO A 243 6.47 -13.14 11.98
N HIS A 244 7.68 -13.31 11.39
CA HIS A 244 8.77 -14.14 11.91
C HIS A 244 8.36 -15.59 12.25
N GLY A 245 7.44 -16.15 11.46
CA GLY A 245 6.88 -17.50 11.61
C GLY A 245 5.46 -17.55 11.06
N PRO A 246 4.63 -18.55 11.46
CA PRO A 246 3.23 -18.57 11.09
C PRO A 246 2.51 -17.31 11.54
N THR A 247 1.60 -16.80 10.71
CA THR A 247 0.92 -15.53 10.95
C THR A 247 -0.04 -15.55 12.13
N GLU A 248 -0.87 -16.58 12.24
CA GLU A 248 -1.99 -16.62 13.19
C GLU A 248 -1.59 -16.35 14.65
N PRO A 249 -0.49 -16.93 15.21
CA PRO A 249 -0.06 -16.62 16.57
C PRO A 249 0.30 -15.15 16.82
N THR A 250 0.65 -14.40 15.77
CA THR A 250 1.05 -12.99 15.87
C THR A 250 -0.13 -12.01 15.94
N LEU A 251 -1.36 -12.50 15.73
CA LEU A 251 -2.59 -11.67 15.65
C LEU A 251 -3.22 -11.37 17.03
N SER A 252 -2.56 -11.70 18.13
CA SER A 252 -3.10 -11.50 19.50
C SER A 252 -3.47 -10.03 19.80
N PHE A 253 -2.77 -9.06 19.20
CA PHE A 253 -3.03 -7.63 19.33
C PHE A 253 -4.43 -7.20 18.83
N MET A 254 -5.07 -7.99 17.96
CA MET A 254 -6.41 -7.67 17.46
C MET A 254 -7.45 -7.66 18.60
N ARG A 255 -7.25 -8.45 19.66
CA ARG A 255 -8.10 -8.45 20.87
C ARG A 255 -7.96 -7.13 21.64
N ASP A 256 -6.75 -6.60 21.72
CA ASP A 256 -6.49 -5.32 22.38
C ASP A 256 -7.13 -4.16 21.60
N ALA A 257 -7.07 -4.21 20.28
CA ALA A 257 -7.72 -3.25 19.39
C ALA A 257 -9.25 -3.27 19.54
N GLN A 258 -9.86 -4.45 19.69
CA GLN A 258 -11.31 -4.59 19.96
C GLN A 258 -11.68 -4.02 21.34
N ALA A 259 -10.90 -4.30 22.37
CA ALA A 259 -11.11 -3.75 23.72
C ALA A 259 -11.02 -2.21 23.76
N ARG A 260 -10.30 -1.60 22.80
CA ARG A 260 -10.20 -0.14 22.63
C ARG A 260 -11.30 0.45 21.72
N GLU A 261 -12.21 -0.36 21.21
CA GLU A 261 -13.27 0.05 20.26
C GLU A 261 -12.74 0.77 18.99
N LEU A 262 -11.49 0.52 18.63
CA LEU A 262 -10.86 1.12 17.45
C LEU A 262 -11.37 0.53 16.14
N PHE A 263 -11.76 -0.73 16.18
CA PHE A 263 -12.17 -1.50 15.02
C PHE A 263 -13.54 -2.15 15.26
N LYS A 264 -14.36 -2.13 14.21
CA LYS A 264 -15.69 -2.77 14.18
C LYS A 264 -15.60 -4.14 13.57
#